data_29dca2fb974a7b2fce8e3e9bdad00092
#
_entry.id   29dca2fb974a7b2fce8e3e9bdad00092
#
_cell.length_a   1.000
_cell.length_b   1.000
_cell.length_c   1.000
_cell.angle_alpha   90.00
_cell.angle_beta   90.00
_cell.angle_gamma   90.00
#
_symmetry.space_group_name_H-M   'P 1'
#
loop_
_entity.id
_entity.type
_entity.pdbx_description
1 polymer ?
#
loop_
_entity_poly.entity_id
_entity_poly.type
_entity_poly.pdbx_seq_one_letter_code
_entity_poly.pdbx_strand_id
1 'polypeptide(L)'
;MVSELFDPTAWAPVPGFEDFEDLTYHRAVDVGVVRIAFDRPEVRNAFRPGTVDELYRALDHARMTSDVGCVLLTGNGPSPRDGGWAFCSGGDQRIRGRDGYRYADGETAASIDPARSGRLHILEVQRLIRTMPKVVICVVPGWAAGGGHSLHVVADLTLASREHARFKQTDADVASFDAGYGSAYLARQVGQKFAREIFFLGDTYSAEDAHRMGMVNRVIDHERLEDVGLEWAAKICGKSPTAQRMLKFAFNLVDDGLMGQQVFAGEATRLAYGTDEGTEGRDSFLEKREPDWAPYPWAF
;
A
#
# COMPACT_ATOMS: atom_id res chain seq x y z
N MET A 1 4.89 0.06 21.80
CA MET A 1 3.84 1.02 22.26
C MET A 1 3.12 1.48 21.01
N VAL A 2 1.82 1.31 20.94
CA VAL A 2 1.04 1.82 19.79
C VAL A 2 1.16 3.34 19.76
N SER A 3 1.00 3.95 18.59
CA SER A 3 1.13 5.40 18.35
C SER A 3 0.36 6.27 19.36
N GLU A 4 0.90 7.44 19.71
CA GLU A 4 0.14 8.45 20.47
C GLU A 4 -1.13 8.93 19.74
N LEU A 5 -1.20 8.75 18.41
CA LEU A 5 -2.38 9.05 17.60
C LEU A 5 -3.42 7.92 17.58
N PHE A 6 -3.11 6.78 18.19
CA PHE A 6 -3.96 5.60 18.17
C PHE A 6 -5.09 5.70 19.20
N ASP A 7 -6.32 5.65 18.73
CA ASP A 7 -7.49 5.54 19.61
C ASP A 7 -7.83 4.07 19.91
N PRO A 8 -7.54 3.57 21.13
CA PRO A 8 -7.82 2.17 21.48
C PRO A 8 -9.30 1.82 21.51
N THR A 9 -10.19 2.81 21.46
CA THR A 9 -11.65 2.58 21.41
C THR A 9 -12.16 2.36 19.99
N ALA A 10 -11.44 2.87 18.99
CA ALA A 10 -11.78 2.75 17.58
C ALA A 10 -11.24 1.46 16.94
N TRP A 11 -10.24 0.81 17.55
CA TRP A 11 -9.48 -0.28 16.96
C TRP A 11 -9.38 -1.50 17.86
N ALA A 12 -9.52 -2.70 17.30
CA ALA A 12 -9.26 -3.98 17.95
C ALA A 12 -8.13 -4.72 17.21
N PRO A 13 -7.27 -5.49 17.93
CA PRO A 13 -6.28 -6.35 17.28
C PRO A 13 -6.93 -7.36 16.33
N VAL A 14 -6.28 -7.66 15.22
CA VAL A 14 -6.71 -8.74 14.32
C VAL A 14 -6.15 -10.06 14.84
N PRO A 15 -6.98 -11.04 15.19
CA PRO A 15 -6.51 -12.32 15.69
C PRO A 15 -5.64 -13.09 14.68
N GLY A 16 -4.63 -13.82 15.17
CA GLY A 16 -3.73 -14.63 14.36
C GLY A 16 -2.52 -13.89 13.80
N PHE A 17 -2.28 -12.66 14.31
CA PHE A 17 -1.13 -11.81 13.95
C PHE A 17 -0.37 -11.31 15.18
N GLU A 18 -0.48 -12.04 16.28
CA GLU A 18 0.19 -11.74 17.55
C GLU A 18 1.71 -11.99 17.50
N ASP A 19 2.17 -12.70 16.46
CA ASP A 19 3.57 -12.99 16.17
C ASP A 19 4.31 -11.85 15.45
N PHE A 20 3.62 -10.75 15.11
CA PHE A 20 4.27 -9.60 14.49
C PHE A 20 5.20 -8.90 15.47
N GLU A 21 6.44 -8.66 15.03
CA GLU A 21 7.48 -7.96 15.80
C GLU A 21 7.64 -6.50 15.36
N ASP A 22 7.48 -6.26 14.06
CA ASP A 22 7.79 -4.98 13.41
C ASP A 22 6.55 -4.19 12.97
N LEU A 23 5.38 -4.80 13.05
CA LEU A 23 4.10 -4.18 12.69
C LEU A 23 3.05 -4.34 13.80
N THR A 24 2.09 -3.42 13.80
CA THR A 24 0.80 -3.63 14.47
C THR A 24 -0.31 -3.73 13.44
N TYR A 25 -1.26 -4.66 13.67
CA TYR A 25 -2.36 -4.91 12.77
C TYR A 25 -3.69 -4.89 13.52
N HIS A 26 -4.53 -3.91 13.22
CA HIS A 26 -5.79 -3.65 13.89
C HIS A 26 -6.93 -3.54 12.88
N ARG A 27 -8.14 -3.81 13.37
CA ARG A 27 -9.38 -3.62 12.64
C ARG A 27 -10.24 -2.58 13.35
N ALA A 28 -10.87 -1.69 12.60
CA ALA A 28 -11.84 -0.75 13.16
C ALA A 28 -13.07 -1.48 13.68
N VAL A 29 -13.59 -1.03 14.83
CA VAL A 29 -14.71 -1.68 15.55
C VAL A 29 -16.00 -1.59 14.73
N ASP A 30 -16.28 -0.43 14.13
CA ASP A 30 -17.59 -0.10 13.55
C ASP A 30 -17.63 -0.12 12.02
N VAL A 31 -16.48 -0.32 11.34
CA VAL A 31 -16.42 -0.23 9.87
C VAL A 31 -15.38 -1.19 9.30
N GLY A 32 -15.57 -1.58 8.04
CA GLY A 32 -14.68 -2.52 7.33
C GLY A 32 -13.33 -1.92 6.93
N VAL A 33 -12.58 -1.41 7.93
CA VAL A 33 -11.27 -0.79 7.76
C VAL A 33 -10.25 -1.53 8.60
N VAL A 34 -9.06 -1.72 8.06
CA VAL A 34 -7.90 -2.22 8.82
C VAL A 34 -6.80 -1.17 8.85
N ARG A 35 -6.06 -1.13 9.96
CA ARG A 35 -4.89 -0.31 10.19
C ARG A 35 -3.66 -1.21 10.29
N ILE A 36 -2.72 -1.02 9.39
CA ILE A 36 -1.39 -1.64 9.41
C ILE A 36 -0.40 -0.53 9.72
N ALA A 37 0.40 -0.69 10.76
CA ALA A 37 1.38 0.33 11.12
C ALA A 37 2.75 -0.28 11.38
N PHE A 38 3.78 0.34 10.80
CA PHE A 38 5.17 0.05 11.17
C PHE A 38 5.38 0.36 12.65
N ASP A 39 6.04 -0.52 13.39
CA ASP A 39 6.25 -0.42 14.84
C ASP A 39 7.73 -0.56 15.24
N ARG A 40 8.58 0.17 14.53
CA ARG A 40 10.01 0.31 14.82
C ARG A 40 10.39 1.80 14.97
N PRO A 41 9.70 2.56 15.84
CA PRO A 41 9.85 4.03 15.89
C PRO A 41 11.27 4.46 16.31
N GLU A 42 12.00 3.63 17.06
CA GLU A 42 13.39 3.89 17.48
C GLU A 42 14.37 3.98 16.30
N VAL A 43 13.99 3.46 15.13
CA VAL A 43 14.77 3.52 13.88
C VAL A 43 13.97 4.18 12.75
N ARG A 44 13.04 5.07 13.11
CA ARG A 44 12.19 5.77 12.13
C ARG A 44 11.38 4.82 11.24
N ASN A 45 10.95 3.70 11.80
CA ASN A 45 10.17 2.69 11.07
C ASN A 45 10.88 2.18 9.80
N ALA A 46 12.23 2.10 9.84
CA ALA A 46 12.99 1.48 8.77
C ALA A 46 12.63 0.00 8.68
N PHE A 47 12.34 -0.49 7.48
CA PHE A 47 11.98 -1.88 7.28
C PHE A 47 13.20 -2.79 7.10
N ARG A 48 13.10 -3.99 7.62
CA ARG A 48 13.98 -5.14 7.36
C ARG A 48 13.19 -6.23 6.64
N PRO A 49 13.82 -7.30 6.12
CA PRO A 49 13.09 -8.37 5.43
C PRO A 49 11.91 -8.93 6.22
N GLY A 50 12.07 -9.17 7.53
CA GLY A 50 10.97 -9.61 8.41
C GLY A 50 9.79 -8.63 8.42
N THR A 51 10.07 -7.32 8.52
CA THR A 51 9.03 -6.27 8.41
C THR A 51 8.24 -6.37 7.10
N VAL A 52 8.94 -6.64 5.99
CA VAL A 52 8.32 -6.76 4.66
C VAL A 52 7.47 -8.01 4.55
N ASP A 53 7.93 -9.13 5.13
CA ASP A 53 7.16 -10.38 5.20
C ASP A 53 5.86 -10.19 6.02
N GLU A 54 5.94 -9.52 7.17
CA GLU A 54 4.77 -9.18 8.00
C GLU A 54 3.80 -8.25 7.24
N LEU A 55 4.33 -7.21 6.57
CA LEU A 55 3.52 -6.29 5.79
C LEU A 55 2.80 -6.99 4.64
N TYR A 56 3.47 -7.91 3.96
CA TYR A 56 2.84 -8.71 2.91
C TYR A 56 1.72 -9.58 3.49
N ARG A 57 1.95 -10.27 4.63
CA ARG A 57 0.93 -11.11 5.30
C ARG A 57 -0.30 -10.28 5.69
N ALA A 58 -0.10 -9.11 6.29
CA ALA A 58 -1.20 -8.23 6.70
C ALA A 58 -2.02 -7.72 5.51
N LEU A 59 -1.35 -7.26 4.45
CA LEU A 59 -2.00 -6.78 3.23
C LEU A 59 -2.72 -7.91 2.49
N ASP A 60 -2.14 -9.09 2.41
CA ASP A 60 -2.78 -10.24 1.76
C ASP A 60 -4.01 -10.72 2.55
N HIS A 61 -3.94 -10.76 3.87
CA HIS A 61 -5.10 -11.02 4.72
C HIS A 61 -6.20 -9.97 4.49
N ALA A 62 -5.86 -8.67 4.51
CA ALA A 62 -6.81 -7.59 4.22
C ALA A 62 -7.43 -7.75 2.82
N ARG A 63 -6.64 -8.14 1.82
CA ARG A 63 -7.09 -8.40 0.45
C ARG A 63 -8.13 -9.53 0.39
N MET A 64 -7.90 -10.61 1.13
CA MET A 64 -8.76 -11.80 1.13
C MET A 64 -9.98 -11.67 2.04
N THR A 65 -9.98 -10.75 3.00
CA THR A 65 -11.07 -10.55 3.96
C THR A 65 -12.23 -9.79 3.31
N SER A 66 -13.38 -10.44 3.15
CA SER A 66 -14.50 -9.96 2.34
C SER A 66 -15.20 -8.71 2.90
N ASP A 67 -15.17 -8.51 4.20
CA ASP A 67 -15.79 -7.38 4.91
C ASP A 67 -14.81 -6.23 5.22
N VAL A 68 -13.58 -6.29 4.68
CA VAL A 68 -12.63 -5.18 4.65
C VAL A 68 -12.74 -4.45 3.31
N GLY A 69 -13.00 -3.16 3.34
CA GLY A 69 -13.11 -2.30 2.14
C GLY A 69 -11.92 -1.36 1.96
N CYS A 70 -11.24 -0.98 3.05
CA CYS A 70 -10.14 -0.03 3.02
C CYS A 70 -9.02 -0.41 3.98
N VAL A 71 -7.80 -0.07 3.61
CA VAL A 71 -6.59 -0.25 4.43
C VAL A 71 -5.99 1.11 4.75
N LEU A 72 -5.75 1.40 6.02
CA LEU A 72 -4.87 2.49 6.45
C LEU A 72 -3.47 1.92 6.68
N LEU A 73 -2.49 2.47 5.99
CA LEU A 73 -1.07 2.14 6.16
C LEU A 73 -0.37 3.34 6.80
N THR A 74 0.22 3.16 7.99
CA THR A 74 0.83 4.24 8.76
C THR A 74 2.10 3.79 9.49
N GLY A 75 2.62 4.62 10.39
CA GLY A 75 3.74 4.30 11.26
C GLY A 75 3.46 4.70 12.70
N ASN A 76 3.72 3.82 13.64
CA ASN A 76 3.63 4.13 15.07
C ASN A 76 4.75 5.09 15.49
N GLY A 77 4.47 5.90 16.50
CA GLY A 77 5.40 6.89 17.03
C GLY A 77 4.80 7.63 18.23
N PRO A 78 5.53 8.59 18.79
CA PRO A 78 6.84 9.08 18.36
C PRO A 78 8.01 8.15 18.70
N SER A 79 9.20 8.43 18.14
CA SER A 79 10.41 7.71 18.48
C SER A 79 10.78 7.96 19.96
N PRO A 80 11.07 6.90 20.73
CA PRO A 80 11.48 7.04 22.14
C PRO A 80 12.86 7.71 22.31
N ARG A 81 13.61 7.87 21.21
CA ARG A 81 14.97 8.46 21.24
C ARG A 81 14.96 9.97 21.27
N ASP A 82 14.03 10.59 20.53
CA ASP A 82 14.06 12.04 20.27
C ASP A 82 12.68 12.66 19.97
N GLY A 83 11.60 11.91 20.18
CA GLY A 83 10.24 12.38 19.93
C GLY A 83 9.88 12.57 18.46
N GLY A 84 10.75 12.19 17.52
CA GLY A 84 10.48 12.39 16.10
C GLY A 84 9.54 11.33 15.50
N TRP A 85 8.79 11.73 14.51
CA TRP A 85 7.79 10.91 13.82
C TRP A 85 8.29 10.35 12.50
N ALA A 86 7.83 9.15 12.14
CA ALA A 86 8.06 8.57 10.82
C ALA A 86 6.89 7.69 10.39
N PHE A 87 6.56 7.77 9.13
CA PHE A 87 5.80 6.74 8.44
C PHE A 87 6.70 5.52 8.22
N CYS A 88 7.72 5.68 7.38
CA CYS A 88 8.73 4.68 7.10
C CYS A 88 9.95 5.35 6.45
N SER A 89 11.13 5.13 6.98
CA SER A 89 12.37 5.72 6.45
C SER A 89 13.09 4.85 5.40
N GLY A 90 12.40 3.84 4.86
CA GLY A 90 12.96 2.95 3.84
C GLY A 90 13.68 1.74 4.44
N GLY A 91 14.53 1.11 3.64
CA GLY A 91 15.29 -0.06 4.08
C GLY A 91 16.31 0.25 5.16
N ASP A 92 16.38 -0.60 6.18
CA ASP A 92 17.31 -0.45 7.29
C ASP A 92 18.77 -0.64 6.83
N GLN A 93 19.50 0.47 6.64
CA GLN A 93 20.86 0.45 6.13
C GLN A 93 21.87 -0.23 7.06
N ARG A 94 21.54 -0.40 8.36
CA ARG A 94 22.43 -1.05 9.35
C ARG A 94 22.60 -2.54 9.07
N ILE A 95 21.60 -3.16 8.41
CA ILE A 95 21.59 -4.59 8.06
C ILE A 95 21.80 -4.84 6.57
N ARG A 96 22.02 -3.79 5.77
CA ARG A 96 22.36 -3.93 4.37
C ARG A 96 23.85 -4.28 4.22
N GLY A 97 24.12 -5.52 3.79
CA GLY A 97 25.46 -5.97 3.44
C GLY A 97 25.74 -5.89 1.95
N ARG A 98 26.89 -6.43 1.54
CA ARG A 98 27.27 -6.52 0.13
C ARG A 98 26.34 -7.42 -0.66
N ASP A 99 25.74 -8.42 0.02
CA ASP A 99 24.82 -9.40 -0.55
C ASP A 99 23.33 -9.00 -0.36
N GLY A 100 23.05 -7.75 0.00
CA GLY A 100 21.71 -7.24 0.26
C GLY A 100 21.33 -7.22 1.73
N TYR A 101 20.03 -7.24 2.01
CA TYR A 101 19.48 -7.19 3.37
C TYR A 101 19.45 -8.57 4.03
N ARG A 102 19.83 -8.66 5.31
CA ARG A 102 19.84 -9.90 6.11
C ARG A 102 18.57 -10.02 6.92
N TYR A 103 18.08 -11.26 7.10
CA TYR A 103 16.88 -11.55 7.93
C TYR A 103 17.21 -11.54 9.42
N ALA A 104 18.38 -12.06 9.82
CA ALA A 104 18.82 -12.10 11.20
C ALA A 104 20.30 -11.75 11.34
N ASP A 105 20.71 -11.42 12.57
CA ASP A 105 22.12 -11.22 12.89
C ASP A 105 22.90 -12.55 12.69
N GLY A 106 24.03 -12.46 12.01
CA GLY A 106 24.88 -13.61 11.72
C GLY A 106 24.52 -14.39 10.46
N GLU A 107 23.43 -14.06 9.75
CA GLU A 107 23.15 -14.64 8.44
C GLU A 107 24.24 -14.28 7.41
N THR A 108 24.60 -15.28 6.62
CA THR A 108 25.51 -15.15 5.49
C THR A 108 24.80 -15.53 4.21
N ALA A 109 25.32 -15.17 3.05
CA ALA A 109 24.79 -15.60 1.75
C ALA A 109 24.62 -17.12 1.64
N ALA A 110 25.40 -17.91 2.41
CA ALA A 110 25.31 -19.36 2.44
C ALA A 110 24.20 -19.91 3.36
N SER A 111 23.69 -19.12 4.30
CA SER A 111 22.64 -19.50 5.25
C SER A 111 21.25 -19.02 4.87
N ILE A 112 21.15 -18.08 3.94
CA ILE A 112 19.86 -17.56 3.43
C ILE A 112 19.33 -18.52 2.37
N ASP A 113 18.01 -18.79 2.43
CA ASP A 113 17.32 -19.51 1.35
C ASP A 113 17.59 -18.81 -0.01
N PRO A 114 18.21 -19.47 -0.99
CA PRO A 114 18.51 -18.89 -2.29
C PRO A 114 17.27 -18.33 -3.01
N ALA A 115 16.08 -18.90 -2.76
CA ALA A 115 14.83 -18.39 -3.31
C ALA A 115 14.45 -17.02 -2.73
N ARG A 116 14.94 -16.69 -1.54
CA ARG A 116 14.70 -15.42 -0.84
C ARG A 116 15.79 -14.38 -1.06
N SER A 117 17.05 -14.81 -1.21
CA SER A 117 18.21 -13.92 -1.22
C SER A 117 18.25 -12.94 -2.40
N GLY A 118 17.63 -13.27 -3.52
CA GLY A 118 17.55 -12.42 -4.71
C GLY A 118 16.25 -11.65 -4.86
N ARG A 119 15.29 -11.77 -3.93
CA ARG A 119 13.98 -11.12 -4.04
C ARG A 119 14.00 -9.74 -3.40
N LEU A 120 13.50 -8.77 -4.14
CA LEU A 120 13.17 -7.44 -3.62
C LEU A 120 11.72 -7.48 -3.10
N HIS A 121 11.51 -8.04 -1.91
CA HIS A 121 10.19 -8.27 -1.31
C HIS A 121 9.35 -7.00 -1.22
N ILE A 122 9.96 -5.83 -1.02
CA ILE A 122 9.23 -4.56 -0.99
C ILE A 122 8.53 -4.26 -2.32
N LEU A 123 9.08 -4.71 -3.45
CA LEU A 123 8.43 -4.58 -4.75
C LEU A 123 7.20 -5.48 -4.88
N GLU A 124 7.20 -6.65 -4.21
CA GLU A 124 6.02 -7.50 -4.12
C GLU A 124 4.91 -6.83 -3.30
N VAL A 125 5.26 -6.14 -2.21
CA VAL A 125 4.32 -5.33 -1.42
C VAL A 125 3.74 -4.19 -2.27
N GLN A 126 4.58 -3.46 -3.00
CA GLN A 126 4.14 -2.41 -3.92
C GLN A 126 3.16 -2.97 -4.97
N ARG A 127 3.48 -4.13 -5.55
CA ARG A 127 2.61 -4.81 -6.50
C ARG A 127 1.27 -5.21 -5.86
N LEU A 128 1.30 -5.76 -4.64
CA LEU A 128 0.09 -6.14 -3.91
C LEU A 128 -0.80 -4.92 -3.64
N ILE A 129 -0.24 -3.80 -3.13
CA ILE A 129 -0.97 -2.54 -2.93
C ILE A 129 -1.64 -2.09 -4.23
N ARG A 130 -0.92 -2.16 -5.34
CA ARG A 130 -1.40 -1.72 -6.65
C ARG A 130 -2.54 -2.59 -7.18
N THR A 131 -2.45 -3.91 -7.01
CA THR A 131 -3.36 -4.88 -7.65
C THR A 131 -4.49 -5.38 -6.75
N MET A 132 -4.43 -5.13 -5.44
CA MET A 132 -5.50 -5.55 -4.53
C MET A 132 -6.81 -4.78 -4.78
N PRO A 133 -7.98 -5.45 -4.68
CA PRO A 133 -9.29 -4.85 -4.94
C PRO A 133 -9.80 -3.97 -3.78
N LYS A 134 -8.91 -3.37 -3.01
CA LYS A 134 -9.18 -2.53 -1.83
C LYS A 134 -8.44 -1.22 -1.98
N VAL A 135 -9.03 -0.16 -1.47
CA VAL A 135 -8.36 1.14 -1.41
C VAL A 135 -7.34 1.15 -0.27
N VAL A 136 -6.14 1.64 -0.55
CA VAL A 136 -5.07 1.81 0.43
C VAL A 136 -4.82 3.31 0.62
N ILE A 137 -4.95 3.78 1.85
CA ILE A 137 -4.64 5.16 2.25
C ILE A 137 -3.35 5.14 3.06
N CYS A 138 -2.31 5.80 2.60
CA CYS A 138 -1.14 6.09 3.45
C CYS A 138 -1.43 7.30 4.33
N VAL A 139 -1.30 7.10 5.63
CA VAL A 139 -1.40 8.12 6.67
C VAL A 139 0.02 8.38 7.17
N VAL A 140 0.60 9.53 6.79
CA VAL A 140 2.03 9.84 6.94
C VAL A 140 2.25 10.75 8.15
N PRO A 141 2.57 10.19 9.35
CA PRO A 141 2.72 10.99 10.57
C PRO A 141 4.08 11.71 10.65
N GLY A 142 5.05 11.35 9.81
CA GLY A 142 6.40 11.88 9.85
C GLY A 142 7.21 11.54 8.60
N TRP A 143 8.47 11.14 8.76
CA TRP A 143 9.34 10.83 7.64
C TRP A 143 8.82 9.70 6.75
N ALA A 144 8.70 9.98 5.46
CA ALA A 144 8.51 9.02 4.38
C ALA A 144 9.73 9.12 3.46
N ALA A 145 10.70 8.19 3.59
CA ALA A 145 11.95 8.28 2.86
C ALA A 145 12.33 6.98 2.14
N GLY A 146 13.04 7.08 1.02
CA GLY A 146 13.45 5.94 0.20
C GLY A 146 12.30 4.99 -0.12
N GLY A 147 12.40 3.71 0.25
CA GLY A 147 11.31 2.74 0.06
C GLY A 147 10.01 3.11 0.76
N GLY A 148 10.06 3.85 1.89
CA GLY A 148 8.87 4.38 2.56
C GLY A 148 8.18 5.48 1.74
N HIS A 149 8.96 6.32 1.06
CA HIS A 149 8.41 7.28 0.09
C HIS A 149 7.73 6.53 -1.07
N SER A 150 8.35 5.50 -1.60
CA SER A 150 7.77 4.70 -2.69
C SER A 150 6.46 4.01 -2.29
N LEU A 151 6.31 3.58 -1.03
CA LEU A 151 5.06 2.97 -0.55
C LEU A 151 3.87 3.94 -0.63
N HIS A 152 4.04 5.21 -0.19
CA HIS A 152 2.93 6.16 -0.27
C HIS A 152 2.61 6.57 -1.71
N VAL A 153 3.61 6.60 -2.60
CA VAL A 153 3.43 6.87 -4.04
C VAL A 153 2.58 5.79 -4.71
N VAL A 154 2.78 4.52 -4.32
CA VAL A 154 2.05 3.38 -4.89
C VAL A 154 0.64 3.24 -4.31
N ALA A 155 0.40 3.75 -3.11
CA ALA A 155 -0.92 3.75 -2.49
C ALA A 155 -1.93 4.61 -3.27
N ASP A 156 -3.22 4.37 -3.05
CA ASP A 156 -4.28 5.08 -3.77
C ASP A 156 -4.44 6.52 -3.31
N LEU A 157 -4.26 6.77 -2.00
CA LEU A 157 -4.41 8.09 -1.38
C LEU A 157 -3.34 8.30 -0.31
N THR A 158 -2.97 9.57 -0.07
CA THR A 158 -2.01 9.96 0.97
C THR A 158 -2.52 11.15 1.77
N LEU A 159 -2.54 11.01 3.10
CA LEU A 159 -2.75 12.07 4.07
C LEU A 159 -1.44 12.31 4.82
N ALA A 160 -1.07 13.55 5.06
CA ALA A 160 0.20 13.90 5.67
C ALA A 160 0.04 14.85 6.86
N SER A 161 0.79 14.59 7.95
CA SER A 161 0.91 15.51 9.07
C SER A 161 1.53 16.83 8.63
N ARG A 162 0.88 17.94 8.96
CA ARG A 162 1.38 19.29 8.70
C ARG A 162 2.73 19.53 9.36
N GLU A 163 2.83 19.16 10.61
CA GLU A 163 3.97 19.48 11.47
C GLU A 163 5.17 18.59 11.21
N HIS A 164 4.91 17.29 10.99
CA HIS A 164 5.96 16.28 11.06
C HIS A 164 6.26 15.57 9.75
N ALA A 165 5.32 15.55 8.77
CA ALA A 165 5.57 14.83 7.53
C ALA A 165 6.71 15.46 6.74
N ARG A 166 7.64 14.60 6.31
CA ARG A 166 8.80 14.95 5.48
C ARG A 166 8.98 13.87 4.43
N PHE A 167 9.13 14.29 3.20
CA PHE A 167 9.26 13.42 2.04
C PHE A 167 10.65 13.55 1.45
N LYS A 168 11.33 12.42 1.23
CA LYS A 168 12.69 12.42 0.68
C LYS A 168 12.95 11.13 -0.11
N GLN A 169 13.56 11.25 -1.28
CA GLN A 169 14.21 10.11 -1.92
C GLN A 169 15.69 10.10 -1.58
N THR A 170 16.16 8.98 -1.03
CA THR A 170 17.53 8.82 -0.54
C THR A 170 18.39 7.98 -1.46
N ASP A 171 17.85 7.50 -2.57
CA ASP A 171 18.47 6.48 -3.41
C ASP A 171 19.85 6.90 -3.93
N ALA A 172 19.98 8.12 -4.46
CA ALA A 172 21.24 8.63 -4.95
C ALA A 172 22.29 8.82 -3.83
N ASP A 173 21.84 9.14 -2.60
CA ASP A 173 22.72 9.32 -1.44
C ASP A 173 23.34 8.00 -0.96
N VAL A 174 22.62 6.87 -1.13
CA VAL A 174 23.03 5.55 -0.61
C VAL A 174 23.38 4.54 -1.70
N ALA A 175 23.62 4.99 -2.93
CA ALA A 175 23.91 4.16 -4.08
C ALA A 175 22.87 3.04 -4.30
N SER A 176 21.60 3.41 -4.19
CA SER A 176 20.41 2.61 -4.51
C SER A 176 19.62 3.27 -5.62
N PHE A 177 18.56 2.64 -6.08
CA PHE A 177 17.61 3.26 -7.02
C PHE A 177 16.27 2.52 -7.02
N ASP A 178 15.17 3.28 -6.95
CA ASP A 178 13.83 2.76 -7.20
C ASP A 178 13.51 2.91 -8.71
N ALA A 179 13.82 1.86 -9.45
CA ALA A 179 13.50 1.78 -10.89
C ALA A 179 12.12 1.15 -11.15
N GLY A 180 11.35 0.91 -10.10
CA GLY A 180 10.02 0.29 -10.15
C GLY A 180 8.88 1.31 -10.12
N TYR A 181 7.86 0.96 -9.38
CA TYR A 181 6.64 1.76 -9.27
C TYR A 181 6.86 3.11 -8.60
N GLY A 182 7.75 3.23 -7.60
CA GLY A 182 7.99 4.47 -6.90
C GLY A 182 8.39 5.61 -7.83
N SER A 183 9.41 5.42 -8.68
CA SER A 183 9.82 6.45 -9.66
C SER A 183 8.79 6.64 -10.77
N ALA A 184 8.25 5.54 -11.31
CA ALA A 184 7.34 5.58 -12.45
C ALA A 184 6.04 6.31 -12.12
N TYR A 185 5.40 6.02 -10.98
CA TYR A 185 4.14 6.66 -10.59
C TYR A 185 4.34 8.05 -10.00
N LEU A 186 5.42 8.29 -9.28
CA LEU A 186 5.73 9.66 -8.85
C LEU A 186 5.76 10.61 -10.05
N ALA A 187 6.45 10.21 -11.14
CA ALA A 187 6.53 11.03 -12.35
C ALA A 187 5.16 11.31 -13.00
N ARG A 188 4.18 10.42 -12.81
CA ARG A 188 2.80 10.61 -13.27
C ARG A 188 1.99 11.52 -12.35
N GLN A 189 2.24 11.45 -11.05
CA GLN A 189 1.54 12.25 -10.05
C GLN A 189 2.00 13.71 -10.05
N VAL A 190 3.33 13.95 -10.04
CA VAL A 190 3.92 15.28 -9.87
C VAL A 190 4.49 15.85 -11.17
N GLY A 191 4.51 15.08 -12.25
CA GLY A 191 5.17 15.42 -13.49
C GLY A 191 6.68 15.16 -13.47
N GLN A 192 7.27 15.06 -14.67
CA GLN A 192 8.69 14.66 -14.86
C GLN A 192 9.69 15.60 -14.17
N LYS A 193 9.40 16.89 -14.09
CA LYS A 193 10.35 17.85 -13.52
C LYS A 193 10.48 17.69 -12.02
N PHE A 194 9.38 17.67 -11.29
CA PHE A 194 9.41 17.44 -9.84
C PHE A 194 9.90 16.05 -9.47
N ALA A 195 9.50 15.00 -10.21
CA ALA A 195 10.00 13.66 -9.93
C ALA A 195 11.53 13.58 -10.06
N ARG A 196 12.11 14.16 -11.12
CA ARG A 196 13.57 14.19 -11.32
C ARG A 196 14.28 15.03 -10.28
N GLU A 197 13.70 16.16 -9.88
CA GLU A 197 14.23 17.00 -8.80
C GLU A 197 14.32 16.20 -7.49
N ILE A 198 13.22 15.54 -7.11
CA ILE A 198 13.13 14.73 -5.88
C ILE A 198 14.18 13.60 -5.88
N PHE A 199 14.32 12.88 -7.00
CA PHE A 199 15.26 11.75 -7.07
C PHE A 199 16.71 12.17 -7.26
N PHE A 200 16.99 13.25 -8.02
CA PHE A 200 18.36 13.62 -8.37
C PHE A 200 19.01 14.50 -7.32
N LEU A 201 18.26 15.39 -6.67
CA LEU A 201 18.77 16.24 -5.62
C LEU A 201 18.71 15.59 -4.25
N GLY A 202 17.72 14.73 -4.00
CA GLY A 202 17.54 14.09 -2.71
C GLY A 202 17.17 15.08 -1.59
N ASP A 203 16.57 16.20 -1.94
CA ASP A 203 16.14 17.21 -0.97
C ASP A 203 14.95 16.72 -0.14
N THR A 204 14.72 17.39 0.99
CA THR A 204 13.59 17.12 1.86
C THR A 204 12.45 18.08 1.58
N TYR A 205 11.25 17.54 1.36
CA TYR A 205 10.04 18.29 1.07
C TYR A 205 9.07 18.25 2.26
N SER A 206 8.43 19.38 2.55
CA SER A 206 7.37 19.47 3.56
C SER A 206 6.07 18.82 3.09
N ALA A 207 5.10 18.67 4.00
CA ALA A 207 3.75 18.23 3.65
C ALA A 207 3.08 19.17 2.63
N GLU A 208 3.26 20.48 2.80
CA GLU A 208 2.72 21.51 1.91
C GLU A 208 3.37 21.45 0.52
N ASP A 209 4.68 21.24 0.44
CA ASP A 209 5.36 21.06 -0.85
C ASP A 209 4.85 19.83 -1.57
N ALA A 210 4.75 18.70 -0.84
CA ALA A 210 4.23 17.45 -1.36
C ALA A 210 2.79 17.57 -1.86
N HIS A 211 1.94 18.30 -1.13
CA HIS A 211 0.57 18.59 -1.54
C HIS A 211 0.53 19.49 -2.79
N ARG A 212 1.32 20.57 -2.81
CA ARG A 212 1.43 21.49 -3.96
C ARG A 212 1.90 20.77 -5.23
N MET A 213 2.81 19.80 -5.09
CA MET A 213 3.31 18.99 -6.21
C MET A 213 2.31 17.93 -6.69
N GLY A 214 1.31 17.57 -5.88
CA GLY A 214 0.29 16.57 -6.23
C GLY A 214 0.57 15.15 -5.72
N MET A 215 1.58 14.92 -4.89
CA MET A 215 1.85 13.59 -4.32
C MET A 215 1.12 13.32 -2.99
N VAL A 216 0.50 14.33 -2.37
CA VAL A 216 -0.30 14.22 -1.15
C VAL A 216 -1.68 14.80 -1.40
N ASN A 217 -2.73 14.07 -1.04
CA ASN A 217 -4.11 14.50 -1.23
C ASN A 217 -4.52 15.60 -0.27
N ARG A 218 -4.08 15.52 0.99
CA ARG A 218 -4.40 16.54 2.01
C ARG A 218 -3.36 16.59 3.12
N VAL A 219 -3.08 17.81 3.58
CA VAL A 219 -2.29 18.10 4.78
C VAL A 219 -3.26 18.28 5.94
N ILE A 220 -2.98 17.60 7.06
CA ILE A 220 -3.84 17.48 8.23
C ILE A 220 -3.02 17.85 9.47
N ASP A 221 -3.61 18.57 10.42
CA ASP A 221 -2.99 18.82 11.72
C ASP A 221 -2.71 17.50 12.42
N HIS A 222 -1.53 17.36 12.99
CA HIS A 222 -1.00 16.06 13.43
C HIS A 222 -1.96 15.28 14.33
N GLU A 223 -2.53 15.96 15.32
CA GLU A 223 -3.45 15.38 16.31
C GLU A 223 -4.71 14.77 15.69
N ARG A 224 -5.10 15.22 14.48
CA ARG A 224 -6.29 14.77 13.78
C ARG A 224 -6.01 13.77 12.65
N LEU A 225 -4.72 13.44 12.47
CA LEU A 225 -4.29 12.74 11.25
C LEU A 225 -4.92 11.35 11.11
N GLU A 226 -4.89 10.51 12.15
CA GLU A 226 -5.47 9.16 12.11
C GLU A 226 -7.01 9.19 12.11
N ASP A 227 -7.64 10.13 12.83
CA ASP A 227 -9.09 10.33 12.80
C ASP A 227 -9.58 10.64 11.38
N VAL A 228 -8.94 11.59 10.70
CA VAL A 228 -9.28 11.94 9.33
C VAL A 228 -9.02 10.77 8.37
N GLY A 229 -7.98 9.98 8.63
CA GLY A 229 -7.71 8.73 7.91
C GLY A 229 -8.89 7.76 8.03
N LEU A 230 -9.38 7.53 9.24
CA LEU A 230 -10.54 6.67 9.49
C LEU A 230 -11.83 7.24 8.90
N GLU A 231 -12.06 8.56 8.99
CA GLU A 231 -13.20 9.23 8.35
C GLU A 231 -13.19 9.03 6.83
N TRP A 232 -12.05 9.15 6.16
CA TRP A 232 -11.93 8.93 4.72
C TRP A 232 -12.18 7.47 4.37
N ALA A 233 -11.58 6.55 5.13
CA ALA A 233 -11.79 5.11 4.93
C ALA A 233 -13.25 4.71 5.12
N ALA A 234 -13.95 5.27 6.13
CA ALA A 234 -15.38 5.03 6.33
C ALA A 234 -16.21 5.55 5.15
N LYS A 235 -15.90 6.73 4.60
CA LYS A 235 -16.56 7.25 3.39
C LYS A 235 -16.36 6.32 2.19
N ILE A 236 -15.17 5.72 2.04
CA ILE A 236 -14.87 4.74 0.99
C ILE A 236 -15.70 3.48 1.20
N CYS A 237 -15.72 2.92 2.41
CA CYS A 237 -16.52 1.74 2.75
C CYS A 237 -18.02 1.94 2.55
N GLY A 238 -18.51 3.18 2.63
CA GLY A 238 -19.90 3.56 2.32
C GLY A 238 -20.24 3.61 0.83
N LYS A 239 -19.29 3.29 -0.07
CA LYS A 239 -19.50 3.27 -1.52
C LYS A 239 -19.63 1.83 -2.05
N SER A 240 -20.10 1.70 -3.30
CA SER A 240 -20.20 0.39 -3.95
C SER A 240 -18.85 -0.32 -4.02
N PRO A 241 -18.69 -1.52 -3.42
CA PRO A 241 -17.44 -2.27 -3.48
C PRO A 241 -17.00 -2.61 -4.90
N THR A 242 -17.95 -2.96 -5.78
CA THR A 242 -17.69 -3.26 -7.18
C THR A 242 -17.19 -2.02 -7.92
N ALA A 243 -17.85 -0.87 -7.74
CA ALA A 243 -17.42 0.37 -8.40
C ALA A 243 -16.02 0.80 -7.94
N GLN A 244 -15.73 0.72 -6.63
CA GLN A 244 -14.42 1.10 -6.09
C GLN A 244 -13.27 0.29 -6.70
N ARG A 245 -13.39 -1.04 -6.72
CA ARG A 245 -12.32 -1.88 -7.30
C ARG A 245 -12.20 -1.72 -8.81
N MET A 246 -13.33 -1.58 -9.55
CA MET A 246 -13.30 -1.36 -10.99
C MET A 246 -12.66 -0.01 -11.34
N LEU A 247 -12.93 1.04 -10.57
CA LEU A 247 -12.27 2.34 -10.72
C LEU A 247 -10.77 2.25 -10.45
N LYS A 248 -10.35 1.56 -9.37
CA LYS A 248 -8.91 1.34 -9.09
C LYS A 248 -8.23 0.63 -10.25
N PHE A 249 -8.81 -0.45 -10.76
CA PHE A 249 -8.24 -1.18 -11.89
C PHE A 249 -8.23 -0.34 -13.18
N ALA A 250 -9.26 0.46 -13.44
CA ALA A 250 -9.30 1.36 -14.58
C ALA A 250 -8.21 2.45 -14.53
N PHE A 251 -7.97 3.05 -13.36
CA PHE A 251 -6.87 4.00 -13.18
C PHE A 251 -5.49 3.36 -13.42
N ASN A 252 -5.35 2.09 -13.04
CA ASN A 252 -4.08 1.37 -13.13
C ASN A 252 -3.81 0.80 -14.52
N LEU A 253 -4.86 0.43 -15.26
CA LEU A 253 -4.78 -0.33 -16.50
C LEU A 253 -3.85 0.28 -17.55
N VAL A 254 -3.94 1.59 -17.75
CA VAL A 254 -3.17 2.32 -18.76
C VAL A 254 -1.67 2.28 -18.47
N ASP A 255 -1.31 2.38 -17.20
CA ASP A 255 0.10 2.42 -16.77
C ASP A 255 0.70 1.03 -16.62
N ASP A 256 -0.10 0.04 -16.23
CA ASP A 256 0.37 -1.31 -15.94
C ASP A 256 0.40 -2.22 -17.19
N GLY A 257 -0.06 -1.72 -18.33
CA GLY A 257 -0.01 -2.44 -19.61
C GLY A 257 -0.66 -3.83 -19.53
N LEU A 258 0.01 -4.87 -20.04
CA LEU A 258 -0.53 -6.24 -20.04
C LEU A 258 -0.80 -6.80 -18.65
N MET A 259 -0.06 -6.38 -17.62
CA MET A 259 -0.34 -6.78 -16.24
C MET A 259 -1.65 -6.16 -15.74
N GLY A 260 -1.89 -4.88 -16.04
CA GLY A 260 -3.16 -4.22 -15.74
C GLY A 260 -4.33 -4.86 -16.50
N GLN A 261 -4.13 -5.20 -17.77
CA GLN A 261 -5.10 -5.94 -18.58
C GLN A 261 -5.47 -7.29 -17.93
N GLN A 262 -4.48 -8.03 -17.40
CA GLN A 262 -4.72 -9.32 -16.75
C GLN A 262 -5.53 -9.17 -15.46
N VAL A 263 -5.22 -8.15 -14.65
CA VAL A 263 -5.97 -7.84 -13.42
C VAL A 263 -7.42 -7.45 -13.74
N PHE A 264 -7.60 -6.57 -14.73
CA PHE A 264 -8.93 -6.16 -15.20
C PHE A 264 -9.75 -7.34 -15.78
N ALA A 265 -9.10 -8.20 -16.55
CA ALA A 265 -9.75 -9.37 -17.18
C ALA A 265 -10.36 -10.32 -16.15
N GLY A 266 -9.66 -10.57 -15.04
CA GLY A 266 -10.17 -11.41 -13.94
C GLY A 266 -11.48 -10.87 -13.35
N GLU A 267 -11.57 -9.57 -13.16
CA GLU A 267 -12.76 -8.93 -12.61
C GLU A 267 -13.90 -8.84 -13.65
N ALA A 268 -13.57 -8.51 -14.90
CA ALA A 268 -14.55 -8.47 -15.99
C ALA A 268 -15.18 -9.86 -16.22
N THR A 269 -14.36 -10.92 -16.21
CA THR A 269 -14.85 -12.30 -16.33
C THR A 269 -15.79 -12.67 -15.18
N ARG A 270 -15.42 -12.30 -13.94
CA ARG A 270 -16.27 -12.56 -12.78
C ARG A 270 -17.63 -11.84 -12.87
N LEU A 271 -17.65 -10.60 -13.35
CA LEU A 271 -18.89 -9.86 -13.58
C LEU A 271 -19.74 -10.48 -14.68
N ALA A 272 -19.11 -10.93 -15.78
CA ALA A 272 -19.80 -11.60 -16.87
C ALA A 272 -20.49 -12.90 -16.42
N TYR A 273 -19.82 -13.70 -15.59
CA TYR A 273 -20.42 -14.93 -15.03
C TYR A 273 -21.63 -14.68 -14.13
N GLY A 274 -21.80 -13.47 -13.60
CA GLY A 274 -22.94 -13.07 -12.79
C GLY A 274 -24.16 -12.60 -13.60
N THR A 275 -24.12 -12.64 -14.92
CA THR A 275 -25.23 -12.25 -15.82
C THR A 275 -26.10 -13.43 -16.20
N ASP A 276 -27.35 -13.16 -16.59
CA ASP A 276 -28.25 -14.18 -17.12
C ASP A 276 -27.69 -14.77 -18.43
N GLU A 277 -27.04 -13.96 -19.25
CA GLU A 277 -26.34 -14.39 -20.46
C GLU A 277 -25.21 -15.37 -20.16
N GLY A 278 -24.41 -15.11 -19.09
CA GLY A 278 -23.38 -16.04 -18.62
C GLY A 278 -23.97 -17.35 -18.10
N THR A 279 -25.16 -17.30 -17.52
CA THR A 279 -25.93 -18.49 -17.08
C THR A 279 -26.38 -19.30 -18.25
N GLU A 280 -27.00 -18.70 -19.30
CA GLU A 280 -27.40 -19.36 -20.51
C GLU A 280 -26.23 -20.06 -21.20
N GLY A 281 -25.08 -19.39 -21.33
CA GLY A 281 -23.88 -19.97 -21.92
C GLY A 281 -23.40 -21.23 -21.19
N ARG A 282 -23.44 -21.24 -19.84
CA ARG A 282 -23.11 -22.41 -19.03
C ARG A 282 -24.13 -23.54 -19.19
N ASP A 283 -25.40 -23.21 -19.06
CA ASP A 283 -26.49 -24.21 -19.00
C ASP A 283 -26.68 -24.90 -20.35
N SER A 284 -26.67 -24.16 -21.46
CA SER A 284 -26.68 -24.72 -22.78
C SER A 284 -25.57 -25.73 -23.06
N PHE A 285 -24.32 -25.38 -22.59
CA PHE A 285 -23.18 -26.28 -22.72
C PHE A 285 -23.37 -27.58 -21.93
N LEU A 286 -23.84 -27.47 -20.67
CA LEU A 286 -24.06 -28.64 -19.78
C LEU A 286 -25.21 -29.52 -20.29
N GLU A 287 -26.27 -28.92 -20.84
CA GLU A 287 -27.45 -29.58 -21.39
C GLU A 287 -27.23 -30.08 -22.81
N LYS A 288 -26.08 -29.76 -23.42
CA LYS A 288 -25.72 -30.15 -24.80
C LYS A 288 -26.76 -29.69 -25.84
N ARG A 289 -27.28 -28.48 -25.64
CA ARG A 289 -28.20 -27.81 -26.60
C ARG A 289 -27.53 -26.57 -27.16
N GLU A 290 -28.07 -26.05 -28.26
CA GLU A 290 -27.70 -24.74 -28.78
C GLU A 290 -28.12 -23.64 -27.78
N PRO A 291 -27.26 -22.62 -27.56
CA PRO A 291 -27.60 -21.48 -26.69
C PRO A 291 -28.66 -20.60 -27.35
N ASP A 292 -29.59 -20.10 -26.55
CA ASP A 292 -30.58 -19.10 -26.99
C ASP A 292 -30.12 -17.69 -26.62
N TRP A 293 -29.54 -16.98 -27.58
CA TRP A 293 -29.10 -15.61 -27.41
C TRP A 293 -30.18 -14.56 -27.71
N ALA A 294 -31.37 -14.97 -28.21
CA ALA A 294 -32.42 -14.03 -28.60
C ALA A 294 -32.94 -13.12 -27.47
N PRO A 295 -33.00 -13.56 -26.20
CA PRO A 295 -33.40 -12.68 -25.10
C PRO A 295 -32.42 -11.57 -24.79
N TYR A 296 -31.15 -11.65 -25.24
CA TYR A 296 -30.06 -10.74 -24.86
C TYR A 296 -29.78 -9.74 -25.98
N PRO A 297 -30.10 -8.44 -25.77
CA PRO A 297 -29.95 -7.45 -26.83
C PRO A 297 -28.47 -7.07 -27.03
N TRP A 298 -28.10 -6.83 -28.29
CA TRP A 298 -26.86 -6.18 -28.62
C TRP A 298 -26.94 -4.70 -28.17
N ALA A 299 -26.24 -4.40 -27.03
CA ALA A 299 -26.23 -3.05 -26.48
C ALA A 299 -24.98 -2.27 -26.95
N PHE A 300 -25.06 -0.95 -27.00
CA PHE A 300 -23.95 -0.06 -27.36
C PHE A 300 -23.36 0.51 -26.10
#